data_0411580e57dabb0ceb9318043d8cf918
#
_entry.id   0411580e57dabb0ceb9318043d8cf918
#
_cell.length_a   1.000
_cell.length_b   1.000
_cell.length_c   1.000
_cell.angle_alpha   90.00
_cell.angle_beta   90.00
_cell.angle_gamma   90.00
#
_symmetry.space_group_name_H-M   'P 1'
#
loop_
_entity.id
_entity.type
_entity.pdbx_description
1 polymer ?
#
loop_
_entity_poly.entity_id
_entity_poly.type
_entity_poly.pdbx_seq_one_letter_code
_entity_poly.pdbx_strand_id
1 'polypeptide(L)'
;MAKYLYGIKSIKYGTVAATGTDAVMPASGDMTNWAQTVQGSFTLSEDESTTKEFFVEETTTAVHSVVTDAGQLKATWRAYDMTPTLIAIMKEGTAGTGAGTLTYLGPETVDSVELALEITTTNDVIIEIYRASCLARFDSVLGRENLLEMEVTATALTPENTGTTHPPYKITIPTT
;
A
#
# COMPACT_ATOMS: atom_id res chain seq x y z
N MET A 1 -23.39 15.54 -5.81
CA MET A 1 -22.30 16.27 -6.49
C MET A 1 -21.12 15.33 -6.64
N ALA A 2 -20.47 15.27 -7.82
CA ALA A 2 -19.27 14.43 -7.98
C ALA A 2 -18.14 15.02 -7.14
N LYS A 3 -17.45 14.18 -6.34
CA LYS A 3 -16.25 14.59 -5.59
C LYS A 3 -15.03 14.10 -6.34
N TYR A 4 -14.09 14.99 -6.56
CA TYR A 4 -12.81 14.65 -7.18
C TYR A 4 -11.81 14.27 -6.06
N LEU A 5 -11.08 13.17 -6.25
CA LEU A 5 -9.98 12.81 -5.36
C LEU A 5 -8.76 13.64 -5.75
N TYR A 6 -8.22 14.38 -4.79
CA TYR A 6 -6.99 15.14 -4.99
C TYR A 6 -6.23 15.31 -3.68
N GLY A 7 -4.91 15.32 -3.81
CA GLY A 7 -4.00 15.51 -2.68
C GLY A 7 -4.10 14.43 -1.60
N ILE A 8 -3.04 14.28 -0.84
CA ILE A 8 -2.98 13.39 0.33
C ILE A 8 -2.94 14.23 1.59
N LYS A 9 -3.81 13.93 2.55
CA LYS A 9 -3.85 14.52 3.88
C LYS A 9 -3.04 13.70 4.88
N SER A 10 -3.19 12.38 4.84
CA SER A 10 -2.42 11.46 5.69
C SER A 10 -2.40 10.05 5.10
N ILE A 11 -1.32 9.35 5.39
CA ILE A 11 -1.20 7.90 5.20
C ILE A 11 -0.97 7.31 6.59
N LYS A 12 -1.75 6.29 6.95
CA LYS A 12 -1.55 5.54 8.18
C LYS A 12 -1.30 4.07 7.84
N TYR A 13 -0.53 3.42 8.69
CA TYR A 13 -0.25 1.99 8.61
C TYR A 13 -0.49 1.31 9.95
N GLY A 14 -0.83 0.04 9.90
CA GLY A 14 -1.03 -0.81 11.08
C GLY A 14 -0.78 -2.27 10.76
N THR A 15 -0.75 -3.09 11.78
CA THR A 15 -0.61 -4.55 11.62
C THR A 15 -1.87 -5.11 10.97
N VAL A 16 -1.70 -6.02 10.00
CA VAL A 16 -2.82 -6.74 9.37
C VAL A 16 -3.61 -7.49 10.44
N ALA A 17 -4.94 -7.52 10.32
CA ALA A 17 -5.79 -8.28 11.24
C ALA A 17 -5.41 -9.76 11.23
N ALA A 18 -5.57 -10.42 12.37
CA ALA A 18 -5.19 -11.83 12.53
C ALA A 18 -5.94 -12.73 11.53
N THR A 19 -5.25 -13.76 11.04
CA THR A 19 -5.79 -14.76 10.12
C THR A 19 -7.09 -15.35 10.64
N GLY A 20 -8.13 -15.40 9.81
CA GLY A 20 -9.43 -15.99 10.13
C GLY A 20 -10.46 -15.03 10.74
N THR A 21 -10.13 -13.75 10.92
CA THR A 21 -11.10 -12.70 11.23
C THR A 21 -11.56 -12.00 9.94
N ASP A 22 -12.73 -11.38 9.99
CA ASP A 22 -13.22 -10.58 8.86
C ASP A 22 -12.18 -9.53 8.48
N ALA A 23 -12.13 -9.17 7.18
CA ALA A 23 -11.27 -8.11 6.69
C ALA A 23 -11.66 -6.79 7.36
N VAL A 24 -11.02 -6.48 8.45
CA VAL A 24 -11.29 -5.32 9.28
C VAL A 24 -10.00 -4.51 9.38
N MET A 25 -10.13 -3.19 9.20
CA MET A 25 -9.02 -2.30 9.49
C MET A 25 -8.69 -2.36 10.99
N PRO A 26 -7.40 -2.25 11.37
CA PRO A 26 -7.01 -2.07 12.75
C PRO A 26 -7.77 -0.90 13.37
N ALA A 27 -8.01 -0.94 14.68
CA ALA A 27 -8.63 0.19 15.37
C ALA A 27 -7.81 1.48 15.15
N SER A 28 -8.48 2.62 15.07
CA SER A 28 -7.83 3.90 14.77
C SER A 28 -6.68 4.24 15.74
N GLY A 29 -6.73 3.72 16.99
CA GLY A 29 -5.66 3.86 17.97
C GLY A 29 -4.44 2.98 17.73
N ASP A 30 -4.59 1.92 16.94
CA ASP A 30 -3.52 0.96 16.61
C ASP A 30 -2.82 1.28 15.27
N MET A 31 -3.28 2.35 14.62
CA MET A 31 -2.69 2.81 13.37
C MET A 31 -1.73 3.98 13.61
N THR A 32 -0.57 3.90 13.03
CA THR A 32 0.47 4.93 13.10
C THR A 32 0.45 5.79 11.86
N ASN A 33 0.51 7.12 12.04
CA ASN A 33 0.65 8.05 10.91
C ASN A 33 2.02 7.90 10.27
N TRP A 34 2.04 7.83 8.96
CA TRP A 34 3.23 8.05 8.17
C TRP A 34 3.49 9.54 8.05
N ALA A 35 4.58 10.01 8.61
CA ALA A 35 4.91 11.43 8.56
C ALA A 35 5.75 11.79 7.31
N GLN A 36 5.71 13.06 6.92
CA GLN A 36 6.60 13.65 5.92
C GLN A 36 6.59 12.99 4.54
N THR A 37 5.41 12.70 4.03
CA THR A 37 5.25 12.28 2.63
C THR A 37 5.67 13.40 1.69
N VAL A 38 6.50 13.07 0.69
CA VAL A 38 6.95 14.03 -0.33
C VAL A 38 5.77 14.51 -1.17
N GLN A 39 5.62 15.82 -1.29
CA GLN A 39 4.53 16.41 -2.06
C GLN A 39 4.56 15.96 -3.52
N GLY A 40 3.43 15.50 -4.03
CA GLY A 40 3.28 15.06 -5.41
C GLY A 40 3.88 13.68 -5.74
N SER A 41 4.40 12.97 -4.74
CA SER A 41 4.97 11.63 -4.95
C SER A 41 3.95 10.50 -4.90
N PHE A 42 2.75 10.76 -4.36
CA PHE A 42 1.74 9.72 -4.22
C PHE A 42 1.08 9.40 -5.56
N THR A 43 1.07 8.12 -5.91
CA THR A 43 0.34 7.58 -7.05
C THR A 43 -0.52 6.40 -6.61
N LEU A 44 -1.73 6.34 -7.15
CA LEU A 44 -2.62 5.19 -7.00
C LEU A 44 -2.91 4.68 -8.42
N SER A 45 -2.62 3.43 -8.66
CA SER A 45 -2.83 2.78 -9.96
C SER A 45 -3.43 1.39 -9.76
N GLU A 46 -4.14 0.92 -10.74
CA GLU A 46 -4.65 -0.45 -10.81
C GLU A 46 -4.11 -1.08 -12.08
N ASP A 47 -3.58 -2.30 -11.98
CA ASP A 47 -3.11 -3.04 -13.13
C ASP A 47 -4.30 -3.44 -14.01
N GLU A 48 -4.11 -3.49 -15.32
CA GLU A 48 -5.15 -3.98 -16.22
C GLU A 48 -5.39 -5.48 -15.98
N SER A 49 -6.67 -5.86 -15.96
CA SER A 49 -7.04 -7.28 -15.89
C SER A 49 -6.72 -7.96 -17.23
N THR A 50 -6.17 -9.17 -17.16
CA THR A 50 -5.94 -9.99 -18.34
C THR A 50 -7.11 -10.89 -18.64
N THR A 51 -7.47 -10.99 -19.91
CA THR A 51 -8.57 -11.83 -20.39
C THR A 51 -8.04 -12.87 -21.36
N LYS A 52 -8.62 -14.06 -21.29
CA LYS A 52 -8.41 -15.11 -22.29
C LYS A 52 -9.68 -15.30 -23.10
N GLU A 53 -9.56 -15.18 -24.39
CA GLU A 53 -10.64 -15.36 -25.34
C GLU A 53 -10.59 -16.76 -25.96
N PHE A 54 -11.75 -17.36 -26.16
CA PHE A 54 -11.92 -18.68 -26.78
C PHE A 54 -12.63 -18.51 -28.11
N PHE A 55 -12.06 -19.07 -29.15
CA PHE A 55 -12.58 -19.04 -30.52
C PHE A 55 -13.01 -20.44 -30.94
N VAL A 56 -13.95 -20.53 -31.84
CA VAL A 56 -14.31 -21.77 -32.57
C VAL A 56 -14.02 -21.57 -34.05
N GLU A 57 -13.82 -22.67 -34.80
CA GLU A 57 -13.42 -22.61 -36.20
C GLU A 57 -14.48 -21.96 -37.13
N GLU A 58 -15.75 -21.99 -36.71
CA GLU A 58 -16.87 -21.47 -37.49
C GLU A 58 -17.06 -19.96 -37.38
N THR A 59 -16.35 -19.28 -36.45
CA THR A 59 -16.50 -17.83 -36.21
C THR A 59 -15.16 -17.14 -36.09
N THR A 60 -15.08 -15.90 -36.59
CA THR A 60 -13.90 -15.04 -36.45
C THR A 60 -13.92 -14.20 -35.18
N THR A 61 -15.01 -14.27 -34.40
CA THR A 61 -15.18 -13.56 -33.14
C THR A 61 -15.10 -14.53 -31.97
N ALA A 62 -14.59 -14.07 -30.84
CA ALA A 62 -14.53 -14.88 -29.63
C ALA A 62 -15.95 -15.26 -29.17
N VAL A 63 -16.18 -16.54 -28.89
CA VAL A 63 -17.45 -17.06 -28.39
C VAL A 63 -17.53 -16.99 -26.88
N HIS A 64 -16.38 -16.88 -26.19
CA HIS A 64 -16.29 -16.77 -24.74
C HIS A 64 -15.05 -16.01 -24.34
N SER A 65 -15.13 -15.23 -23.27
CA SER A 65 -14.02 -14.50 -22.68
C SER A 65 -14.02 -14.70 -21.17
N VAL A 66 -12.88 -15.02 -20.59
CA VAL A 66 -12.70 -15.23 -19.15
C VAL A 66 -11.57 -14.33 -18.66
N VAL A 67 -11.80 -13.62 -17.56
CA VAL A 67 -10.76 -12.90 -16.85
C VAL A 67 -9.85 -13.92 -16.18
N THR A 68 -8.58 -13.96 -16.59
CA THR A 68 -7.58 -14.90 -16.05
C THR A 68 -6.78 -14.30 -14.92
N ASP A 69 -6.66 -12.97 -14.90
CA ASP A 69 -5.99 -12.24 -13.83
C ASP A 69 -6.74 -10.94 -13.57
N ALA A 70 -7.09 -10.69 -12.32
CA ALA A 70 -7.70 -9.44 -11.91
C ALA A 70 -6.61 -8.43 -11.59
N GLY A 71 -6.75 -7.21 -12.08
CA GLY A 71 -5.81 -6.13 -11.78
C GLY A 71 -5.66 -5.92 -10.26
N GLN A 72 -4.46 -5.55 -9.84
CA GLN A 72 -4.15 -5.25 -8.43
C GLN A 72 -4.02 -3.75 -8.22
N LEU A 73 -4.62 -3.27 -7.13
CA LEU A 73 -4.45 -1.88 -6.71
C LEU A 73 -3.06 -1.68 -6.13
N LYS A 74 -2.34 -0.67 -6.62
CA LYS A 74 -1.01 -0.28 -6.15
C LYS A 74 -1.01 1.17 -5.70
N ALA A 75 -0.42 1.41 -4.54
CA ALA A 75 -0.15 2.76 -4.04
C ALA A 75 1.37 2.93 -3.90
N THR A 76 1.91 4.00 -4.46
CA THR A 76 3.33 4.32 -4.36
C THR A 76 3.49 5.74 -3.83
N TRP A 77 4.41 5.95 -2.91
CA TRP A 77 4.75 7.27 -2.37
C TRP A 77 6.19 7.34 -1.91
N ARG A 78 6.68 8.54 -1.71
CA ARG A 78 8.00 8.82 -1.12
C ARG A 78 7.85 9.55 0.20
N ALA A 79 8.76 9.30 1.12
CA ALA A 79 8.78 9.93 2.43
C ALA A 79 10.21 10.33 2.84
N TYR A 80 10.29 11.43 3.58
CA TYR A 80 11.54 11.92 4.19
C TYR A 80 11.79 11.34 5.59
N ASP A 81 10.77 10.73 6.20
CA ASP A 81 10.91 10.16 7.54
C ASP A 81 11.78 8.90 7.51
N MET A 82 12.95 9.03 8.13
CA MET A 82 14.01 8.01 8.16
C MET A 82 14.32 7.57 9.59
N THR A 83 13.30 7.52 10.47
CA THR A 83 13.53 6.93 11.79
C THR A 83 13.90 5.45 11.64
N PRO A 84 14.92 4.94 12.34
CA PRO A 84 15.31 3.54 12.23
C PRO A 84 14.19 2.55 12.51
N THR A 85 13.25 2.91 13.39
CA THR A 85 12.06 2.10 13.68
C THR A 85 11.15 1.99 12.47
N LEU A 86 10.89 3.10 11.77
CA LEU A 86 10.06 3.10 10.56
C LEU A 86 10.74 2.32 9.43
N ILE A 87 12.05 2.54 9.25
CA ILE A 87 12.81 1.80 8.24
C ILE A 87 12.76 0.29 8.54
N ALA A 88 12.92 -0.11 9.80
CA ALA A 88 12.85 -1.52 10.21
C ALA A 88 11.47 -2.14 9.96
N ILE A 89 10.39 -1.38 10.16
CA ILE A 89 9.03 -1.84 9.87
C ILE A 89 8.84 -2.04 8.35
N MET A 90 9.39 -1.15 7.52
CA MET A 90 9.11 -1.13 6.07
C MET A 90 10.08 -1.97 5.23
N LYS A 91 11.27 -2.25 5.75
CA LYS A 91 12.31 -2.98 5.00
C LYS A 91 12.73 -4.28 5.68
N GLU A 92 12.00 -4.68 6.70
CA GLU A 92 12.47 -5.74 7.61
C GLU A 92 13.91 -5.49 8.06
N GLY A 93 14.19 -5.54 9.23
CA GLY A 93 15.53 -5.24 9.75
C GLY A 93 15.45 -4.99 11.25
N THR A 94 16.53 -4.57 11.83
CA THR A 94 16.59 -4.31 13.26
C THR A 94 16.88 -2.85 13.53
N ALA A 95 15.97 -2.19 14.24
CA ALA A 95 16.25 -0.88 14.82
C ALA A 95 16.90 -1.06 16.18
N GLY A 96 18.00 -0.36 16.40
CA GLY A 96 18.72 -0.36 17.67
C GLY A 96 18.84 1.05 18.25
N THR A 97 18.87 1.14 19.59
CA THR A 97 19.17 2.36 20.32
C THR A 97 20.42 2.14 21.14
N GLY A 98 21.46 2.91 20.86
CA GLY A 98 22.69 2.98 21.67
C GLY A 98 22.78 4.32 22.38
N ALA A 99 23.80 4.53 23.20
CA ALA A 99 24.02 5.78 23.94
C ALA A 99 24.12 6.99 22.97
N GLY A 100 23.00 7.67 22.73
CA GLY A 100 22.92 8.84 21.87
C GLY A 100 22.88 8.56 20.36
N THR A 101 22.74 7.30 19.94
CA THR A 101 22.65 6.92 18.53
C THR A 101 21.44 6.04 18.25
N LEU A 102 20.80 6.29 17.12
CA LEU A 102 19.78 5.41 16.55
C LEU A 102 20.41 4.67 15.36
N THR A 103 20.24 3.36 15.31
CA THR A 103 20.84 2.52 14.26
C THR A 103 19.77 1.70 13.58
N TYR A 104 19.98 1.47 12.29
CA TYR A 104 19.24 0.49 11.52
C TYR A 104 20.21 -0.50 10.89
N LEU A 105 19.96 -1.78 11.11
CA LEU A 105 20.67 -2.89 10.47
C LEU A 105 19.72 -3.48 9.44
N GLY A 106 20.14 -3.46 8.17
CA GLY A 106 19.39 -4.06 7.08
C GLY A 106 19.22 -5.56 7.25
N PRO A 107 18.17 -6.16 6.70
CA PRO A 107 17.95 -7.60 6.74
C PRO A 107 18.96 -8.32 5.82
N GLU A 108 19.24 -9.60 6.11
CA GLU A 108 20.05 -10.46 5.23
C GLU A 108 19.30 -10.81 3.93
N THR A 109 17.99 -10.94 4.00
CA THR A 109 17.09 -11.17 2.88
C THR A 109 16.04 -10.07 2.84
N VAL A 110 15.69 -9.61 1.65
CA VAL A 110 14.63 -8.62 1.47
C VAL A 110 13.32 -9.36 1.20
N ASP A 111 12.36 -9.22 2.10
CA ASP A 111 11.02 -9.73 1.94
C ASP A 111 10.01 -8.56 1.92
N SER A 112 8.77 -8.83 1.54
CA SER A 112 7.71 -7.83 1.59
C SER A 112 7.07 -7.82 2.98
N VAL A 113 6.85 -6.65 3.52
CA VAL A 113 6.13 -6.49 4.79
C VAL A 113 4.64 -6.34 4.53
N GLU A 114 3.81 -7.06 5.27
CA GLU A 114 2.36 -6.95 5.15
C GLU A 114 1.79 -5.99 6.17
N LEU A 115 1.11 -4.96 5.68
CA LEU A 115 0.50 -3.90 6.51
C LEU A 115 -0.92 -3.59 6.04
N ALA A 116 -1.75 -3.16 6.99
CA ALA A 116 -3.00 -2.48 6.68
C ALA A 116 -2.72 -0.99 6.47
N LEU A 117 -3.34 -0.39 5.45
CA LEU A 117 -3.12 1.01 5.09
C LEU A 117 -4.43 1.79 5.04
N GLU A 118 -4.43 2.98 5.63
CA GLU A 118 -5.49 3.99 5.52
C GLU A 118 -4.93 5.26 4.88
N ILE A 119 -5.43 5.60 3.72
CA ILE A 119 -5.01 6.79 2.98
C ILE A 119 -6.17 7.78 2.98
N THR A 120 -5.96 8.94 3.58
CA THR A 120 -6.95 10.02 3.61
C THR A 120 -6.53 11.13 2.65
N THR A 121 -7.43 11.50 1.76
CA THR A 121 -7.23 12.60 0.81
C THR A 121 -7.60 13.96 1.42
N THR A 122 -7.22 15.04 0.77
CA THR A 122 -7.49 16.40 1.24
C THR A 122 -9.00 16.71 1.35
N ASN A 123 -9.84 16.05 0.59
CA ASN A 123 -11.30 16.17 0.64
C ASN A 123 -11.98 15.05 1.44
N ASP A 124 -11.24 14.46 2.39
CA ASP A 124 -11.71 13.47 3.35
C ASP A 124 -12.27 12.17 2.72
N VAL A 125 -11.85 11.84 1.52
CA VAL A 125 -12.05 10.49 0.97
C VAL A 125 -11.04 9.56 1.61
N ILE A 126 -11.52 8.41 2.10
CA ILE A 126 -10.70 7.42 2.79
C ILE A 126 -10.58 6.18 1.89
N ILE A 127 -9.35 5.76 1.67
CA ILE A 127 -9.01 4.51 0.96
C ILE A 127 -8.40 3.57 2.00
N GLU A 128 -9.09 2.47 2.26
CA GLU A 128 -8.69 1.43 3.20
C GLU A 128 -8.19 0.23 2.43
N ILE A 129 -6.95 -0.19 2.64
CA ILE A 129 -6.38 -1.42 2.10
C ILE A 129 -6.16 -2.35 3.30
N TYR A 130 -6.91 -3.43 3.36
CA TYR A 130 -6.93 -4.31 4.53
C TYR A 130 -5.64 -5.10 4.71
N ARG A 131 -5.04 -5.51 3.59
CA ARG A 131 -3.77 -6.21 3.55
C ARG A 131 -2.99 -5.72 2.32
N ALA A 132 -1.85 -5.13 2.54
CA ALA A 132 -0.96 -4.66 1.48
C ALA A 132 0.42 -5.28 1.65
N SER A 133 0.97 -5.81 0.56
CA SER A 133 2.39 -6.16 0.48
C SER A 133 3.18 -4.90 0.22
N CYS A 134 3.96 -4.47 1.18
CA CYS A 134 4.76 -3.26 1.13
C CYS A 134 6.22 -3.57 0.86
N LEU A 135 6.78 -2.92 -0.17
CA LEU A 135 8.20 -2.95 -0.49
C LEU A 135 8.75 -1.52 -0.39
N ALA A 136 9.82 -1.35 0.36
CA ALA A 136 10.45 -0.05 0.52
C ALA A 136 11.90 -0.07 0.05
N ARG A 137 12.31 1.00 -0.64
CA ARG A 137 13.69 1.19 -1.10
C ARG A 137 14.16 2.62 -0.85
N PHE A 138 15.44 2.80 -0.66
CA PHE A 138 16.04 4.13 -0.70
C PHE A 138 16.19 4.54 -2.16
N ASP A 139 15.69 5.72 -2.50
CA ASP A 139 15.71 6.25 -3.86
C ASP A 139 15.96 7.75 -3.82
N SER A 140 17.22 8.13 -3.65
CA SER A 140 17.60 9.53 -3.71
C SER A 140 19.08 9.71 -4.00
N VAL A 141 19.39 10.83 -4.64
CA VAL A 141 20.77 11.31 -4.79
C VAL A 141 21.06 12.25 -3.63
N LEU A 142 21.94 11.83 -2.72
CA LEU A 142 22.35 12.67 -1.59
C LEU A 142 23.19 13.86 -2.08
N GLY A 143 22.77 15.04 -1.72
CA GLY A 143 23.44 16.30 -2.08
C GLY A 143 23.10 17.39 -1.07
N ARG A 144 23.67 18.58 -1.26
CA ARG A 144 23.39 19.73 -0.36
C ARG A 144 21.94 20.21 -0.44
N GLU A 145 21.26 19.92 -1.54
CA GLU A 145 19.89 20.37 -1.83
C GLU A 145 18.87 19.22 -1.80
N ASN A 146 19.33 17.97 -1.65
CA ASN A 146 18.47 16.80 -1.69
C ASN A 146 18.50 16.06 -0.36
N LEU A 147 17.32 15.74 0.16
CA LEU A 147 17.15 14.87 1.32
C LEU A 147 17.12 13.40 0.89
N LEU A 148 17.47 12.51 1.80
CA LEU A 148 17.28 11.08 1.60
C LEU A 148 15.77 10.77 1.57
N GLU A 149 15.34 10.07 0.54
CA GLU A 149 13.95 9.64 0.37
C GLU A 149 13.86 8.12 0.43
N MET A 150 12.77 7.64 1.00
CA MET A 150 12.37 6.24 0.93
C MET A 150 11.12 6.14 0.06
N GLU A 151 11.20 5.39 -1.02
CA GLU A 151 10.06 5.05 -1.85
C GLU A 151 9.42 3.76 -1.32
N VAL A 152 8.12 3.78 -1.17
CA VAL A 152 7.31 2.64 -0.75
C VAL A 152 6.30 2.32 -1.83
N THR A 153 6.24 1.06 -2.20
CA THR A 153 5.21 0.51 -3.08
C THR A 153 4.38 -0.50 -2.28
N ALA A 154 3.09 -0.24 -2.18
CA ALA A 154 2.13 -1.10 -1.51
C ALA A 154 1.19 -1.70 -2.55
N THR A 155 1.13 -3.03 -2.61
CA THR A 155 0.23 -3.77 -3.50
C THR A 155 -0.87 -4.41 -2.66
N ALA A 156 -2.13 -4.12 -3.00
CA ALA A 156 -3.27 -4.68 -2.28
C ALA A 156 -3.35 -6.20 -2.50
N LEU A 157 -3.45 -6.94 -1.41
CA LEU A 157 -3.65 -8.37 -1.40
C LEU A 157 -5.06 -8.71 -0.92
N THR A 158 -5.56 -9.87 -1.33
CA THR A 158 -6.83 -10.38 -0.79
C THR A 158 -6.63 -10.71 0.69
N PRO A 159 -7.48 -10.19 1.60
CA PRO A 159 -7.43 -10.52 3.00
C PRO A 159 -7.63 -12.02 3.21
N GLU A 160 -6.84 -12.60 4.12
CA GLU A 160 -7.05 -14.00 4.52
C GLU A 160 -8.23 -14.06 5.46
N ASN A 161 -9.29 -14.75 5.02
CA ASN A 161 -10.45 -15.02 5.85
C ASN A 161 -11.00 -16.42 5.61
N THR A 162 -11.33 -17.12 6.68
CA THR A 162 -11.95 -18.45 6.62
C THR A 162 -13.44 -18.31 6.32
N GLY A 163 -13.82 -18.55 5.07
CA GLY A 163 -15.23 -18.78 4.70
C GLY A 163 -15.94 -17.65 3.96
N THR A 164 -15.35 -16.47 3.79
CA THR A 164 -15.98 -15.37 3.04
C THR A 164 -14.94 -14.64 2.19
N THR A 165 -15.26 -14.37 0.94
CA THR A 165 -14.39 -13.55 0.08
C THR A 165 -14.59 -12.08 0.43
N HIS A 166 -13.52 -11.41 0.82
CA HIS A 166 -13.54 -9.96 1.09
C HIS A 166 -12.84 -9.18 -0.02
N PRO A 167 -13.29 -7.96 -0.31
CA PRO A 167 -12.60 -7.09 -1.24
C PRO A 167 -11.21 -6.72 -0.68
N PRO A 168 -10.18 -6.55 -1.54
CA PRO A 168 -8.83 -6.20 -1.08
C PRO A 168 -8.75 -4.76 -0.54
N TYR A 169 -9.66 -3.89 -0.93
CA TYR A 169 -9.70 -2.49 -0.51
C TYR A 169 -11.13 -1.94 -0.48
N LYS A 170 -11.30 -0.81 0.18
CA LYS A 170 -12.56 -0.06 0.24
C LYS A 170 -12.29 1.43 0.07
N ILE A 171 -13.15 2.10 -0.68
CA ILE A 171 -13.11 3.56 -0.84
C ILE A 171 -14.38 4.15 -0.23
N THR A 172 -14.21 5.01 0.76
CA THR A 172 -15.31 5.71 1.44
C THR A 172 -15.31 7.18 1.04
N ILE A 173 -16.38 7.62 0.41
CA ILE A 173 -16.59 9.02 -0.01
C ILE A 173 -17.62 9.63 0.93
N PRO A 174 -17.27 10.67 1.71
CA PRO A 174 -18.21 11.30 2.62
C PRO A 174 -19.33 11.97 1.82
N THR A 175 -20.56 11.72 2.25
CA THR A 175 -21.75 12.44 1.73
C THR A 175 -21.86 13.77 2.48
N THR A 176 -21.90 14.87 1.76
CA THR A 176 -22.28 16.20 2.26
C THR A 176 -23.76 16.37 2.25
#